data_0541f6c9b62934581e83e6801ffb21fe
#
_entry.id   0541f6c9b62934581e83e6801ffb21fe
#
_cell.length_a   1.000
_cell.length_b   1.000
_cell.length_c   1.000
_cell.angle_alpha   90.00
_cell.angle_beta   90.00
_cell.angle_gamma   90.00
#
_symmetry.space_group_name_H-M   'P 1'
#
loop_
_entity.id
_entity.type
_entity.pdbx_description
1 polymer ?
#
loop_
_entity_poly.entity_id
_entity_poly.type
_entity_poly.pdbx_seq_one_letter_code
_entity_poly.pdbx_strand_id
1 'polypeptide(L)'
;MESPQYQTSVFINCPFDGEYLPIFRSVVFTVSVCGFVPRCSLEHDDASQVRLEKIYRLIGSSAFGIHDISRTELDGENQLPRFNMPLELGFFLGAKQFGSGRHRSKRCLILDRDRYRFQKFISDIAGQDIKAHGNSPEMVIRTVRDWLRGATGQG
;
A
#
# COMPACT_ATOMS: atom_id res chain seq x y z
N MET A 1 -3.14 -3.07 -25.47
CA MET A 1 -2.86 -1.73 -24.89
C MET A 1 -3.34 -1.72 -23.45
N GLU A 2 -2.47 -1.35 -22.52
CA GLU A 2 -2.86 -1.16 -21.12
C GLU A 2 -3.76 0.07 -21.04
N SER A 3 -4.84 0.00 -20.22
CA SER A 3 -5.66 1.19 -20.04
C SER A 3 -4.81 2.28 -19.37
N PRO A 4 -4.91 3.54 -19.79
CA PRO A 4 -4.19 4.65 -19.15
C PRO A 4 -4.43 4.71 -17.64
N GLN A 5 -5.61 4.31 -17.20
CA GLN A 5 -6.00 4.27 -15.78
C GLN A 5 -5.18 3.24 -14.98
N TYR A 6 -4.78 2.10 -15.56
CA TYR A 6 -3.95 1.12 -14.87
C TYR A 6 -2.59 1.72 -14.48
N GLN A 7 -1.95 2.42 -15.43
CA GLN A 7 -0.61 2.99 -15.25
C GLN A 7 -0.56 4.15 -14.26
N THR A 8 -1.68 4.76 -13.95
CA THR A 8 -1.78 5.88 -13.00
C THR A 8 -2.41 5.48 -11.67
N SER A 9 -2.99 4.29 -11.56
CA SER A 9 -3.63 3.83 -10.31
C SER A 9 -2.62 3.34 -9.30
N VAL A 10 -2.79 3.79 -8.04
CA VAL A 10 -2.00 3.40 -6.88
C VAL A 10 -2.91 2.74 -5.86
N PHE A 11 -2.76 1.44 -5.64
CA PHE A 11 -3.48 0.74 -4.57
C PHE A 11 -2.87 1.10 -3.22
N ILE A 12 -3.68 1.59 -2.29
CA ILE A 12 -3.28 1.97 -0.94
C ILE A 12 -3.85 0.95 0.04
N ASN A 13 -2.95 0.22 0.67
CA ASN A 13 -3.20 -0.76 1.72
C ASN A 13 -2.60 -0.24 3.02
N CYS A 14 -3.44 0.17 3.93
CA CYS A 14 -3.02 0.77 5.20
C CYS A 14 -4.10 0.60 6.28
N PRO A 15 -3.79 0.87 7.54
CA PRO A 15 -4.79 1.00 8.59
C PRO A 15 -5.76 2.15 8.29
N PHE A 16 -7.05 1.98 8.69
CA PHE A 16 -8.07 3.01 8.52
C PHE A 16 -8.65 3.49 9.87
N ASP A 17 -7.90 3.33 10.96
CA ASP A 17 -8.29 3.83 12.28
C ASP A 17 -7.97 5.34 12.45
N GLY A 18 -8.54 5.94 13.52
CA GLY A 18 -8.42 7.37 13.76
C GLY A 18 -6.99 7.85 14.01
N GLU A 19 -6.13 7.03 14.61
CA GLU A 19 -4.73 7.36 14.87
C GLU A 19 -3.91 7.41 13.58
N TYR A 20 -4.23 6.53 12.63
CA TYR A 20 -3.54 6.48 11.34
C TYR A 20 -4.09 7.51 10.33
N LEU A 21 -5.23 8.12 10.59
CA LEU A 21 -5.90 9.02 9.65
C LEU A 21 -5.01 10.15 9.10
N PRO A 22 -4.14 10.82 9.89
CA PRO A 22 -3.23 11.83 9.36
C PRO A 22 -2.25 11.27 8.33
N ILE A 23 -1.73 10.07 8.55
CA ILE A 23 -0.83 9.36 7.62
C ILE A 23 -1.58 8.98 6.35
N PHE A 24 -2.77 8.38 6.47
CA PHE A 24 -3.63 8.04 5.33
C PHE A 24 -3.92 9.26 4.44
N ARG A 25 -4.34 10.36 5.03
CA ARG A 25 -4.59 11.62 4.31
C ARG A 25 -3.35 12.13 3.58
N SER A 26 -2.18 12.01 4.20
CA SER A 26 -0.90 12.39 3.58
C SER A 26 -0.55 11.54 2.37
N VAL A 27 -0.79 10.22 2.45
CA VAL A 27 -0.60 9.30 1.31
C VAL A 27 -1.53 9.69 0.17
N VAL A 28 -2.84 9.80 0.42
CA VAL A 28 -3.86 10.13 -0.59
C VAL A 28 -3.57 11.48 -1.25
N PHE A 29 -3.29 12.49 -0.43
CA PHE A 29 -2.95 13.84 -0.91
C PHE A 29 -1.72 13.78 -1.85
N THR A 30 -0.65 13.14 -1.41
CA THR A 30 0.61 13.10 -2.18
C THR A 30 0.44 12.34 -3.50
N VAL A 31 -0.24 11.20 -3.47
CA VAL A 31 -0.56 10.43 -4.68
C VAL A 31 -1.33 11.30 -5.68
N SER A 32 -2.36 12.01 -5.21
CA SER A 32 -3.20 12.88 -6.05
C SER A 32 -2.42 14.07 -6.63
N VAL A 33 -1.63 14.76 -5.81
CA VAL A 33 -0.80 15.90 -6.26
C VAL A 33 0.28 15.48 -7.26
N CYS A 34 0.78 14.25 -7.14
CA CYS A 34 1.73 13.69 -8.12
C CYS A 34 1.08 13.22 -9.43
N GLY A 35 -0.24 13.45 -9.62
CA GLY A 35 -0.95 13.10 -10.85
C GLY A 35 -1.39 11.64 -10.95
N PHE A 36 -1.38 10.92 -9.83
CA PHE A 36 -1.84 9.54 -9.75
C PHE A 36 -3.24 9.44 -9.13
N VAL A 37 -3.89 8.31 -9.33
CA VAL A 37 -5.22 8.02 -8.80
C VAL A 37 -5.09 7.09 -7.58
N PRO A 38 -5.33 7.59 -6.37
CA PRO A 38 -5.33 6.75 -5.17
C PRO A 38 -6.54 5.81 -5.19
N ARG A 39 -6.32 4.53 -4.95
CA ARG A 39 -7.34 3.48 -4.90
C ARG A 39 -7.24 2.73 -3.58
N CYS A 40 -8.32 2.59 -2.86
CA CYS A 40 -8.33 1.85 -1.59
C CYS A 40 -9.65 1.12 -1.36
N SER A 41 -9.67 0.25 -0.36
CA SER A 41 -10.86 -0.55 -0.04
C SER A 41 -12.05 0.25 0.50
N LEU A 42 -11.86 1.55 0.82
CA LEU A 42 -12.94 2.46 1.21
C LEU A 42 -13.74 2.99 0.01
N GLU A 43 -13.22 2.83 -1.22
CA GLU A 43 -14.00 3.15 -2.41
C GLU A 43 -15.19 2.20 -2.53
N HIS A 44 -16.36 2.71 -2.78
CA HIS A 44 -17.58 1.94 -3.00
C HIS A 44 -17.93 1.01 -1.81
N ASP A 45 -18.76 1.51 -0.95
CA ASP A 45 -19.35 0.73 0.14
C ASP A 45 -20.55 -0.06 -0.41
N ASP A 46 -20.28 -1.24 -0.98
CA ASP A 46 -21.29 -2.16 -1.47
C ASP A 46 -21.23 -3.44 -0.63
N ALA A 47 -22.17 -3.56 0.29
CA ALA A 47 -22.28 -4.68 1.22
C ALA A 47 -22.54 -6.03 0.53
N SER A 48 -22.95 -6.04 -0.74
CA SER A 48 -23.13 -7.27 -1.51
C SER A 48 -21.82 -7.85 -2.05
N GLN A 49 -20.71 -7.09 -2.00
CA GLN A 49 -19.42 -7.52 -2.50
C GLN A 49 -18.59 -8.21 -1.43
N VAL A 50 -17.99 -9.34 -1.78
CA VAL A 50 -16.98 -9.98 -0.95
C VAL A 50 -15.74 -9.08 -0.90
N ARG A 51 -15.34 -8.66 0.31
CA ARG A 51 -14.22 -7.72 0.53
C ARG A 51 -12.94 -8.17 -0.17
N LEU A 52 -12.63 -9.45 -0.12
CA LEU A 52 -11.41 -10.00 -0.71
C LEU A 52 -11.42 -9.87 -2.25
N GLU A 53 -12.56 -10.09 -2.90
CA GLU A 53 -12.71 -9.90 -4.35
C GLU A 53 -12.53 -8.43 -4.75
N LYS A 54 -13.01 -7.50 -3.92
CA LYS A 54 -12.78 -6.07 -4.11
C LYS A 54 -11.28 -5.75 -4.09
N ILE A 55 -10.55 -6.29 -3.11
CA ILE A 55 -9.10 -6.12 -2.99
C ILE A 55 -8.37 -6.70 -4.22
N TYR A 56 -8.75 -7.90 -4.66
CA TYR A 56 -8.17 -8.48 -5.87
C TYR A 56 -8.38 -7.60 -7.11
N ARG A 57 -9.57 -7.01 -7.27
CA ARG A 57 -9.84 -6.08 -8.37
C ARG A 57 -9.00 -4.82 -8.28
N LEU A 58 -8.88 -4.22 -7.10
CA LEU A 58 -8.06 -3.03 -6.85
C LEU A 58 -6.59 -3.31 -7.18
N ILE A 59 -6.05 -4.43 -6.69
CA ILE A 59 -4.69 -4.86 -7.02
C ILE A 59 -4.56 -5.12 -8.53
N GLY A 60 -5.51 -5.82 -9.13
CA GLY A 60 -5.50 -6.14 -10.57
C GLY A 60 -5.55 -4.92 -11.47
N SER A 61 -6.16 -3.82 -11.02
CA SER A 61 -6.35 -2.57 -11.78
C SER A 61 -5.31 -1.48 -11.46
N SER A 62 -4.31 -1.75 -10.61
CA SER A 62 -3.31 -0.76 -10.20
C SER A 62 -1.90 -1.20 -10.58
N ALA A 63 -1.13 -0.33 -11.24
CA ALA A 63 0.28 -0.59 -11.54
C ALA A 63 1.18 -0.39 -10.32
N PHE A 64 0.76 0.47 -9.42
CA PHE A 64 1.50 0.84 -8.20
C PHE A 64 0.75 0.40 -6.95
N GLY A 65 1.51 0.13 -5.87
CA GLY A 65 0.96 -0.15 -4.55
C GLY A 65 1.75 0.55 -3.46
N ILE A 66 1.06 1.09 -2.48
CA ILE A 66 1.64 1.59 -1.22
C ILE A 66 1.06 0.75 -0.11
N HIS A 67 1.93 0.05 0.62
CA HIS A 67 1.55 -0.89 1.66
C HIS A 67 2.18 -0.46 2.99
N ASP A 68 1.34 -0.08 3.95
CA ASP A 68 1.80 0.26 5.29
C ASP A 68 1.52 -0.89 6.25
N ILE A 69 2.59 -1.45 6.79
CA ILE A 69 2.56 -2.58 7.73
C ILE A 69 2.82 -2.16 9.18
N SER A 70 2.62 -0.88 9.50
CA SER A 70 2.91 -0.33 10.82
C SER A 70 2.08 -0.92 11.95
N ARG A 71 0.84 -1.36 11.66
CA ARG A 71 -0.11 -1.78 12.67
C ARG A 71 0.03 -3.27 12.97
N THR A 72 0.76 -3.57 14.04
CA THR A 72 0.99 -4.94 14.54
C THR A 72 0.60 -5.10 16.02
N GLU A 73 0.04 -4.06 16.61
CA GLU A 73 -0.42 -4.10 18.00
C GLU A 73 -1.60 -5.06 18.13
N LEU A 74 -1.72 -5.66 19.32
CA LEU A 74 -2.84 -6.52 19.67
C LEU A 74 -4.14 -5.68 19.68
N ASP A 75 -5.19 -6.24 19.13
CA ASP A 75 -6.53 -5.69 19.27
C ASP A 75 -6.98 -5.76 20.75
N GLY A 76 -7.58 -4.68 21.25
CA GLY A 76 -7.98 -4.58 22.64
C GLY A 76 -9.06 -5.61 23.06
N GLU A 77 -9.88 -6.07 22.12
CA GLU A 77 -10.94 -7.02 22.38
C GLU A 77 -10.47 -8.47 22.21
N ASN A 78 -9.78 -8.75 21.12
CA ASN A 78 -9.44 -10.11 20.71
C ASN A 78 -8.03 -10.54 21.12
N GLN A 79 -7.18 -9.59 21.54
CA GLN A 79 -5.76 -9.84 21.86
C GLN A 79 -4.98 -10.47 20.69
N LEU A 80 -5.40 -10.15 19.46
CA LEU A 80 -4.76 -10.62 18.23
C LEU A 80 -4.39 -9.43 17.35
N PRO A 81 -3.25 -9.47 16.63
CA PRO A 81 -2.91 -8.45 15.67
C PRO A 81 -3.76 -8.58 14.40
N ARG A 82 -3.91 -7.48 13.68
CA ARG A 82 -4.58 -7.49 12.36
C ARG A 82 -3.58 -7.87 11.27
N PHE A 83 -3.84 -8.98 10.60
CA PHE A 83 -2.98 -9.49 9.52
C PHE A 83 -3.38 -9.02 8.11
N ASN A 84 -4.42 -8.19 7.97
CA ASN A 84 -4.94 -7.80 6.66
C ASN A 84 -3.89 -7.06 5.82
N MET A 85 -3.15 -6.11 6.40
CA MET A 85 -2.14 -5.36 5.65
C MET A 85 -1.02 -6.26 5.11
N PRO A 86 -0.40 -7.15 5.91
CA PRO A 86 0.56 -8.13 5.39
C PRO A 86 -0.03 -9.08 4.35
N LEU A 87 -1.27 -9.54 4.53
CA LEU A 87 -1.96 -10.41 3.58
C LEU A 87 -2.14 -9.73 2.21
N GLU A 88 -2.62 -8.50 2.20
CA GLU A 88 -2.84 -7.71 0.99
C GLU A 88 -1.50 -7.37 0.29
N LEU A 89 -0.44 -7.09 1.06
CA LEU A 89 0.91 -6.96 0.53
C LEU A 89 1.36 -8.25 -0.16
N GLY A 90 1.12 -9.40 0.47
CA GLY A 90 1.42 -10.71 -0.12
C GLY A 90 0.70 -10.93 -1.46
N PHE A 91 -0.57 -10.55 -1.58
CA PHE A 91 -1.30 -10.61 -2.85
C PHE A 91 -0.69 -9.71 -3.93
N PHE A 92 -0.28 -8.50 -3.56
CA PHE A 92 0.33 -7.57 -4.50
C PHE A 92 1.69 -8.09 -5.00
N LEU A 93 2.54 -8.57 -4.11
CA LEU A 93 3.83 -9.16 -4.44
C LEU A 93 3.65 -10.45 -5.25
N GLY A 94 2.68 -11.29 -4.90
CA GLY A 94 2.32 -12.50 -5.63
C GLY A 94 1.83 -12.19 -7.05
N ALA A 95 1.00 -11.16 -7.22
CA ALA A 95 0.56 -10.71 -8.54
C ALA A 95 1.74 -10.25 -9.41
N LYS A 96 2.74 -9.58 -8.82
CA LYS A 96 3.98 -9.21 -9.51
C LYS A 96 4.82 -10.43 -9.89
N GLN A 97 5.00 -11.36 -8.97
CA GLN A 97 5.92 -12.50 -9.12
C GLN A 97 5.35 -13.58 -10.05
N PHE A 98 4.09 -13.93 -9.86
CA PHE A 98 3.45 -15.07 -10.52
C PHE A 98 2.49 -14.67 -11.64
N GLY A 99 2.09 -13.39 -11.69
CA GLY A 99 1.22 -12.86 -12.73
C GLY A 99 1.92 -12.76 -14.08
N SER A 100 1.12 -12.57 -15.13
CA SER A 100 1.58 -12.40 -16.51
C SER A 100 1.35 -10.97 -17.01
N GLY A 101 1.96 -10.63 -18.15
CA GLY A 101 1.75 -9.35 -18.82
C GLY A 101 2.05 -8.16 -17.89
N ARG A 102 1.08 -7.23 -17.80
CA ARG A 102 1.23 -5.97 -17.06
C ARG A 102 1.55 -6.14 -15.56
N HIS A 103 1.21 -7.29 -14.96
CA HIS A 103 1.45 -7.50 -13.54
C HIS A 103 2.92 -7.60 -13.18
N ARG A 104 3.77 -8.05 -14.11
CA ARG A 104 5.23 -8.15 -13.89
C ARG A 104 5.91 -6.80 -13.71
N SER A 105 5.35 -5.74 -14.27
CA SER A 105 5.86 -4.37 -14.13
C SER A 105 5.38 -3.63 -12.89
N LYS A 106 4.56 -4.27 -12.04
CA LYS A 106 4.08 -3.65 -10.81
C LYS A 106 5.22 -3.15 -9.93
N ARG A 107 5.01 -2.00 -9.32
CA ARG A 107 5.94 -1.40 -8.36
C ARG A 107 5.23 -1.17 -7.04
N CYS A 108 5.90 -1.42 -5.92
CA CYS A 108 5.34 -1.13 -4.61
C CYS A 108 6.32 -0.36 -3.73
N LEU A 109 5.74 0.45 -2.86
CA LEU A 109 6.38 1.07 -1.72
C LEU A 109 5.86 0.37 -0.47
N ILE A 110 6.76 -0.08 0.40
CA ILE A 110 6.40 -0.65 1.68
C ILE A 110 6.81 0.33 2.77
N LEU A 111 5.85 0.69 3.62
CA LEU A 111 6.03 1.59 4.74
C LEU A 111 5.93 0.82 6.05
N ASP A 112 6.74 1.23 7.02
CA ASP A 112 6.60 0.81 8.41
C ASP A 112 6.79 2.03 9.32
N ARG A 113 6.38 1.91 10.58
CA ARG A 113 6.56 2.97 11.57
C ARG A 113 8.03 3.18 11.89
N ASP A 114 8.76 2.10 12.20
CA ASP A 114 10.14 2.13 12.65
C ASP A 114 11.05 1.30 11.73
N ARG A 115 12.33 1.69 11.65
CA ARG A 115 13.32 0.97 10.84
C ARG A 115 13.51 -0.45 11.37
N TYR A 116 13.56 -1.40 10.44
CA TYR A 116 13.83 -2.82 10.69
C TYR A 116 12.83 -3.53 11.62
N ARG A 117 11.75 -2.86 12.03
CA ARG A 117 10.73 -3.44 12.90
C ARG A 117 10.05 -4.67 12.26
N PHE A 118 9.86 -4.65 10.94
CA PHE A 118 9.28 -5.75 10.15
C PHE A 118 10.02 -7.09 10.33
N GLN A 119 11.31 -7.08 10.64
CA GLN A 119 12.10 -8.29 10.87
C GLN A 119 11.57 -9.14 12.04
N LYS A 120 10.83 -8.53 12.95
CA LYS A 120 10.25 -9.20 14.11
C LYS A 120 8.95 -9.94 13.83
N PHE A 121 8.23 -9.61 12.74
CA PHE A 121 6.90 -10.15 12.48
C PHE A 121 6.66 -10.59 11.03
N ILE A 122 7.51 -10.17 10.07
CA ILE A 122 7.43 -10.57 8.66
C ILE A 122 8.83 -10.59 8.03
N SER A 123 9.73 -11.38 8.60
CA SER A 123 11.15 -11.44 8.22
C SER A 123 11.40 -11.84 6.77
N ASP A 124 10.48 -12.57 6.14
CA ASP A 124 10.65 -13.06 4.76
C ASP A 124 10.71 -11.94 3.72
N ILE A 125 10.27 -10.72 4.07
CA ILE A 125 10.42 -9.55 3.19
C ILE A 125 11.69 -8.73 3.46
N ALA A 126 12.64 -9.28 4.23
CA ALA A 126 13.87 -8.56 4.63
C ALA A 126 14.75 -8.09 3.45
N GLY A 127 14.58 -8.64 2.25
CA GLY A 127 15.24 -8.17 1.02
C GLY A 127 14.59 -6.95 0.36
N GLN A 128 13.46 -6.47 0.88
CA GLN A 128 12.74 -5.31 0.36
C GLN A 128 13.25 -4.01 0.97
N ASP A 129 13.21 -2.92 0.21
CA ASP A 129 13.56 -1.57 0.70
C ASP A 129 12.35 -0.92 1.40
N ILE A 130 12.21 -1.19 2.69
CA ILE A 130 11.10 -0.73 3.50
C ILE A 130 11.46 0.63 4.12
N LYS A 131 10.58 1.61 3.93
CA LYS A 131 10.78 2.98 4.42
C LYS A 131 10.05 3.20 5.74
N ALA A 132 10.77 3.73 6.73
CA ALA A 132 10.18 4.11 8.00
C ALA A 132 9.67 5.56 7.98
N HIS A 133 8.47 5.79 8.52
CA HIS A 133 7.87 7.13 8.57
C HIS A 133 7.76 7.74 9.97
N GLY A 134 8.02 6.98 11.05
CA GLY A 134 7.99 7.49 12.42
C GLY A 134 6.67 8.15 12.82
N ASN A 135 5.55 7.75 12.24
CA ASN A 135 4.23 8.39 12.38
C ASN A 135 4.20 9.88 11.97
N SER A 136 5.14 10.31 11.12
CA SER A 136 5.23 11.68 10.63
C SER A 136 4.55 11.85 9.26
N PRO A 137 3.44 12.63 9.16
CA PRO A 137 2.81 12.96 7.90
C PRO A 137 3.78 13.60 6.90
N GLU A 138 4.67 14.47 7.37
CA GLU A 138 5.68 15.12 6.53
C GLU A 138 6.66 14.11 5.94
N MET A 139 7.12 13.15 6.72
CA MET A 139 8.01 12.10 6.24
C MET A 139 7.32 11.23 5.18
N VAL A 140 6.05 10.91 5.39
CA VAL A 140 5.23 10.16 4.41
C VAL A 140 5.11 10.92 3.10
N ILE A 141 4.80 12.22 3.13
CA ILE A 141 4.69 13.06 1.94
C ILE A 141 6.00 13.03 1.13
N ARG A 142 7.14 13.24 1.81
CA ARG A 142 8.46 13.19 1.16
C ARG A 142 8.74 11.82 0.54
N THR A 143 8.54 10.77 1.31
CA THR A 143 8.83 9.39 0.88
C THR A 143 7.97 8.98 -0.32
N VAL A 144 6.66 9.21 -0.26
CA VAL A 144 5.72 8.86 -1.34
C VAL A 144 6.01 9.67 -2.61
N ARG A 145 6.23 10.98 -2.47
CA ARG A 145 6.58 11.86 -3.59
C ARG A 145 7.85 11.39 -4.30
N ASP A 146 8.91 11.15 -3.54
CA ASP A 146 10.22 10.80 -4.10
C ASP A 146 10.17 9.41 -4.76
N TRP A 147 9.43 8.48 -4.16
CA TRP A 147 9.20 7.17 -4.74
C TRP A 147 8.42 7.25 -6.07
N LEU A 148 7.33 8.01 -6.13
CA LEU A 148 6.53 8.17 -7.35
C LEU A 148 7.34 8.81 -8.48
N ARG A 149 8.14 9.85 -8.17
CA ARG A 149 9.05 10.47 -9.15
C ARG A 149 10.06 9.48 -9.71
N GLY A 150 10.71 8.73 -8.85
CA GLY A 150 11.66 7.69 -9.27
C GLY A 150 11.00 6.56 -10.07
N ALA A 151 9.75 6.25 -9.78
CA ALA A 151 8.99 5.22 -10.48
C ALA A 151 8.58 5.63 -11.90
N THR A 152 8.45 6.92 -12.19
CA THR A 152 8.07 7.46 -13.51
C THR A 152 9.24 7.94 -14.35
N GLY A 153 10.47 7.87 -13.85
CA GLY A 153 11.64 8.39 -14.55
C GLY A 153 11.68 9.92 -14.63
N GLN A 154 10.86 10.62 -13.88
CA GLN A 154 10.88 12.09 -13.72
C GLN A 154 11.83 12.44 -12.56
N GLY A 155 13.10 12.18 -12.74
CA GLY A 155 14.17 12.59 -11.84
C GLY A 155 14.82 13.89 -12.30
#